data_accced33dd5ef77ea4c9e150a4e3dd64
#
_entry.id   accced33dd5ef77ea4c9e150a4e3dd64
#
_cell.length_a   1.000
_cell.length_b   1.000
_cell.length_c   1.000
_cell.angle_alpha   90.00
_cell.angle_beta   90.00
_cell.angle_gamma   90.00
#
_symmetry.space_group_name_H-M   'P 1'
#
loop_
_entity.id
_entity.type
_entity.pdbx_description
1 polymer ?
#
loop_
_entity_poly.entity_id
_entity_poly.type
_entity_poly.pdbx_seq_one_letter_code
_entity_poly.pdbx_strand_id
1 'polypeptide(L)'
;MPMLAEHFHVHAVDLRGQGRSSRTPQRYTLDNIGNDLVRFLDGVIGRPAFVSGLSSGGLVSAWLSAYARPGQVIAACYEDPPLFSSEIAPAVEPGIAGGIARLFGLWSRYFGDQWSIGDWDGYVDAIPRELDGWQVAVAQSAGSAEPPQNLREYDPEWGKAFLSGTFLGSCPHHRMLGQVKVPVLFTHHFRMTDEASGALMGACADAQAERAVALIRAAGQPITYRSFPQMGHSLHGQDPALYAETLTEWFAGFVP
;
A
#
# COMPACT_ATOMS: atom_id res chain seq x y z
N MET A 1 14.45 -2.48 -7.61
CA MET A 1 14.90 -1.13 -8.03
C MET A 1 15.94 -1.18 -9.16
N PRO A 2 17.08 -1.92 -9.10
CA PRO A 2 18.05 -1.92 -10.19
C PRO A 2 17.45 -2.25 -11.55
N MET A 3 16.65 -3.30 -11.67
CA MET A 3 16.00 -3.72 -12.92
C MET A 3 15.14 -2.63 -13.57
N LEU A 4 14.34 -1.91 -12.77
CA LEU A 4 13.56 -0.79 -13.31
C LEU A 4 14.43 0.39 -13.70
N ALA A 5 15.58 0.58 -13.05
CA ALA A 5 16.51 1.67 -13.35
C ALA A 5 17.23 1.51 -14.70
N GLU A 6 17.19 0.33 -15.31
CA GLU A 6 17.65 0.09 -16.67
C GLU A 6 16.76 0.77 -17.72
N HIS A 7 15.49 1.04 -17.36
CA HIS A 7 14.47 1.57 -18.26
C HIS A 7 13.93 2.93 -17.83
N PHE A 8 13.99 3.25 -16.54
CA PHE A 8 13.37 4.43 -15.95
C PHE A 8 14.31 5.16 -14.99
N HIS A 9 14.15 6.47 -14.87
CA HIS A 9 14.67 7.19 -13.70
C HIS A 9 13.71 6.94 -12.53
N VAL A 10 14.11 6.08 -11.60
CA VAL A 10 13.24 5.58 -10.53
C VAL A 10 13.43 6.40 -9.25
N HIS A 11 12.33 6.86 -8.68
CA HIS A 11 12.27 7.52 -7.38
C HIS A 11 11.50 6.63 -6.39
N ALA A 12 12.17 6.12 -5.36
CA ALA A 12 11.52 5.49 -4.21
C ALA A 12 11.29 6.55 -3.14
N VAL A 13 10.04 6.77 -2.79
CA VAL A 13 9.65 7.87 -1.90
C VAL A 13 9.27 7.31 -0.52
N ASP A 14 9.94 7.81 0.52
CA ASP A 14 9.46 7.63 1.88
C ASP A 14 8.23 8.53 2.08
N LEU A 15 7.07 7.93 2.32
CA LEU A 15 5.86 8.68 2.63
C LEU A 15 5.99 9.37 4.00
N ARG A 16 5.19 10.42 4.25
CA ARG A 16 5.15 11.03 5.58
C ARG A 16 4.97 9.96 6.66
N GLY A 17 5.72 10.04 7.75
CA GLY A 17 5.71 9.07 8.84
C GLY A 17 6.49 7.78 8.58
N GLN A 18 7.18 7.69 7.44
CA GLN A 18 8.01 6.53 7.08
C GLN A 18 9.40 6.98 6.66
N GLY A 19 10.40 6.14 6.87
CA GLY A 19 11.76 6.38 6.46
C GLY A 19 12.30 7.69 7.04
N ARG A 20 12.89 8.48 6.17
CA ARG A 20 13.46 9.79 6.50
C ARG A 20 12.50 10.95 6.35
N SER A 21 11.26 10.70 5.94
CA SER A 21 10.23 11.73 5.83
C SER A 21 9.69 12.14 7.19
N SER A 22 9.19 13.38 7.26
CA SER A 22 8.68 13.97 8.51
C SER A 22 7.54 13.14 9.10
N ARG A 23 7.59 12.93 10.40
CA ARG A 23 6.46 12.41 11.17
C ARG A 23 5.46 13.52 11.43
N THR A 24 4.20 13.24 11.15
CA THR A 24 3.09 14.21 11.29
C THR A 24 1.89 13.53 11.96
N PRO A 25 1.98 13.21 13.26
CA PRO A 25 0.92 12.52 13.99
C PRO A 25 -0.44 13.17 13.73
N GLN A 26 -1.50 12.34 13.67
CA GLN A 26 -2.89 12.74 13.38
C GLN A 26 -3.14 13.30 11.96
N ARG A 27 -2.14 13.27 11.06
CA ARG A 27 -2.27 13.77 9.68
C ARG A 27 -2.03 12.70 8.62
N TYR A 28 -2.14 11.43 8.98
CA TYR A 28 -1.99 10.30 8.07
C TYR A 28 -3.33 9.98 7.40
N THR A 29 -3.70 10.80 6.43
CA THR A 29 -4.85 10.57 5.55
C THR A 29 -4.38 10.38 4.13
N LEU A 30 -5.14 9.61 3.33
CA LEU A 30 -4.82 9.38 1.92
C LEU A 30 -4.71 10.71 1.16
N ASP A 31 -5.59 11.69 1.46
CA ASP A 31 -5.53 13.03 0.86
C ASP A 31 -4.24 13.79 1.19
N ASN A 32 -3.78 13.73 2.45
CA ASN A 32 -2.54 14.41 2.83
C ASN A 32 -1.33 13.78 2.14
N ILE A 33 -1.26 12.45 2.09
CA ILE A 33 -0.18 11.70 1.43
C ILE A 33 -0.19 11.98 -0.07
N GLY A 34 -1.36 11.91 -0.70
CA GLY A 34 -1.51 12.21 -2.12
C GLY A 34 -1.08 13.64 -2.46
N ASN A 35 -1.47 14.63 -1.64
CA ASN A 35 -1.05 16.02 -1.82
C ASN A 35 0.46 16.23 -1.64
N ASP A 36 1.13 15.49 -0.75
CA ASP A 36 2.60 15.53 -0.66
C ASP A 36 3.24 15.06 -1.96
N LEU A 37 2.72 13.96 -2.52
CA LEU A 37 3.25 13.41 -3.77
C LEU A 37 2.95 14.30 -4.98
N VAL A 38 1.81 14.99 -5.02
CA VAL A 38 1.55 16.03 -6.02
C VAL A 38 2.63 17.11 -5.97
N ARG A 39 3.01 17.57 -4.77
CA ARG A 39 4.10 18.55 -4.61
C ARG A 39 5.47 17.98 -4.94
N PHE A 40 5.70 16.71 -4.63
CA PHE A 40 6.93 16.02 -5.00
C PHE A 40 7.06 15.88 -6.52
N LEU A 41 5.97 15.51 -7.21
CA LEU A 41 5.92 15.47 -8.67
C LEU A 41 6.21 16.84 -9.29
N ASP A 42 5.68 17.93 -8.73
CA ASP A 42 5.95 19.29 -9.22
C ASP A 42 7.38 19.74 -8.93
N GLY A 43 7.80 19.63 -7.66
CA GLY A 43 9.01 20.29 -7.18
C GLY A 43 10.29 19.48 -7.36
N VAL A 44 10.19 18.15 -7.44
CA VAL A 44 11.35 17.25 -7.52
C VAL A 44 11.42 16.55 -8.87
N ILE A 45 10.31 15.97 -9.34
CA ILE A 45 10.30 15.29 -10.63
C ILE A 45 10.23 16.28 -11.79
N GLY A 46 9.40 17.31 -11.71
CA GLY A 46 9.27 18.40 -12.69
C GLY A 46 8.81 17.98 -14.08
N ARG A 47 8.31 16.76 -14.26
CA ARG A 47 7.84 16.18 -15.53
C ARG A 47 6.76 15.12 -15.27
N PRO A 48 5.96 14.74 -16.30
CA PRO A 48 5.03 13.62 -16.19
C PRO A 48 5.74 12.33 -15.77
N ALA A 49 5.10 11.54 -14.89
CA ALA A 49 5.67 10.33 -14.35
C ALA A 49 4.68 9.16 -14.36
N PHE A 50 5.20 7.95 -14.41
CA PHE A 50 4.50 6.75 -14.03
C PHE A 50 4.50 6.62 -12.50
N VAL A 51 3.42 6.10 -11.92
CA VAL A 51 3.33 5.83 -10.49
C VAL A 51 3.00 4.37 -10.24
N SER A 52 3.63 3.78 -9.23
CA SER A 52 3.37 2.41 -8.81
C SER A 52 3.48 2.27 -7.30
N GLY A 53 2.68 1.40 -6.71
CA GLY A 53 2.76 1.13 -5.28
C GLY A 53 2.03 -0.15 -4.88
N LEU A 54 2.59 -0.81 -3.86
CA LEU A 54 2.02 -2.02 -3.26
C LEU A 54 1.05 -1.66 -2.15
N SER A 55 -0.05 -2.40 -2.03
CA SER A 55 -0.93 -2.33 -0.86
C SER A 55 -1.45 -0.89 -0.62
N SER A 56 -1.15 -0.29 0.51
CA SER A 56 -1.42 1.13 0.78
C SER A 56 -0.77 2.06 -0.26
N GLY A 57 0.40 1.72 -0.79
CA GLY A 57 1.01 2.40 -1.93
C GLY A 57 0.17 2.30 -3.20
N GLY A 58 -0.54 1.19 -3.39
CA GLY A 58 -1.53 1.03 -4.46
C GLY A 58 -2.74 1.94 -4.29
N LEU A 59 -3.20 2.18 -3.05
CA LEU A 59 -4.22 3.19 -2.76
C LEU A 59 -3.73 4.61 -3.05
N VAL A 60 -2.47 4.90 -2.74
CA VAL A 60 -1.84 6.18 -3.06
C VAL A 60 -1.73 6.37 -4.58
N SER A 61 -1.34 5.31 -5.33
CA SER A 61 -1.32 5.34 -6.79
C SER A 61 -2.72 5.58 -7.39
N ALA A 62 -3.76 4.97 -6.77
CA ALA A 62 -5.16 5.20 -7.16
C ALA A 62 -5.59 6.65 -6.87
N TRP A 63 -5.19 7.20 -5.74
CA TRP A 63 -5.45 8.60 -5.42
C TRP A 63 -4.78 9.55 -6.42
N LEU A 64 -3.51 9.32 -6.75
CA LEU A 64 -2.79 10.12 -7.74
C LEU A 64 -3.42 10.03 -9.13
N SER A 65 -3.86 8.84 -9.54
CA SER A 65 -4.54 8.65 -10.83
C SER A 65 -5.85 9.41 -10.96
N ALA A 66 -6.52 9.69 -9.82
CA ALA A 66 -7.78 10.40 -9.76
C ALA A 66 -7.62 11.92 -9.55
N TYR A 67 -6.68 12.33 -8.69
CA TYR A 67 -6.63 13.69 -8.15
C TYR A 67 -5.35 14.46 -8.43
N ALA A 68 -4.29 13.83 -8.96
CA ALA A 68 -3.12 14.56 -9.42
C ALA A 68 -3.49 15.62 -10.47
N ARG A 69 -2.66 16.62 -10.61
CA ARG A 69 -2.89 17.68 -11.64
C ARG A 69 -2.83 17.08 -13.03
N PRO A 70 -3.59 17.62 -13.98
CA PRO A 70 -3.52 17.17 -15.36
C PRO A 70 -2.08 17.15 -15.88
N GLY A 71 -1.67 16.03 -16.47
CA GLY A 71 -0.34 15.83 -17.03
C GLY A 71 0.76 15.45 -16.03
N GLN A 72 0.51 15.38 -14.72
CA GLN A 72 1.52 14.91 -13.76
C GLN A 72 1.73 13.40 -13.79
N VAL A 73 0.65 12.63 -13.95
CA VAL A 73 0.68 11.17 -14.02
C VAL A 73 0.36 10.73 -15.44
N ILE A 74 1.21 9.89 -16.02
CA ILE A 74 1.03 9.31 -17.35
C ILE A 74 0.13 8.08 -17.25
N ALA A 75 0.47 7.16 -16.34
CA ALA A 75 -0.26 5.94 -16.06
C ALA A 75 0.08 5.44 -14.65
N ALA A 76 -0.76 4.61 -14.07
CA ALA A 76 -0.63 4.15 -12.69
C ALA A 76 -0.71 2.63 -12.58
N CYS A 77 0.18 2.04 -11.77
CA CYS A 77 0.07 0.65 -11.37
C CYS A 77 -0.38 0.55 -9.91
N TYR A 78 -1.41 -0.24 -9.66
CA TYR A 78 -1.88 -0.61 -8.33
C TYR A 78 -1.47 -2.05 -8.08
N GLU A 79 -0.42 -2.24 -7.27
CA GLU A 79 0.06 -3.57 -6.90
C GLU A 79 -0.71 -4.05 -5.67
N ASP A 80 -1.58 -5.01 -5.86
CA ASP A 80 -2.41 -5.69 -4.84
C ASP A 80 -2.98 -4.73 -3.76
N PRO A 81 -3.72 -3.69 -4.15
CA PRO A 81 -4.25 -2.70 -3.23
C PRO A 81 -5.42 -3.26 -2.41
N PRO A 82 -5.57 -2.90 -1.12
CA PRO A 82 -6.70 -3.32 -0.29
C PRO A 82 -7.97 -2.51 -0.61
N LEU A 83 -8.38 -2.51 -1.88
CA LEU A 83 -9.56 -1.78 -2.34
C LEU A 83 -10.83 -2.34 -1.71
N PHE A 84 -11.62 -1.46 -1.14
CA PHE A 84 -12.85 -1.71 -0.38
C PHE A 84 -12.67 -2.48 0.93
N SER A 85 -11.72 -3.44 1.02
CA SER A 85 -11.41 -4.16 2.25
C SER A 85 -10.91 -3.24 3.36
N SER A 86 -10.08 -2.25 3.02
CA SER A 86 -9.53 -1.28 3.97
C SER A 86 -10.51 -0.16 4.37
N GLU A 87 -11.68 -0.06 3.74
CA GLU A 87 -12.76 0.86 4.17
C GLU A 87 -13.53 0.35 5.40
N ILE A 88 -13.36 -0.93 5.75
CA ILE A 88 -14.01 -1.52 6.93
C ILE A 88 -13.24 -1.12 8.17
N ALA A 89 -13.84 -0.28 8.98
CA ALA A 89 -13.26 0.20 10.24
C ALA A 89 -14.30 0.15 11.37
N PRO A 90 -13.92 -0.24 12.60
CA PRO A 90 -12.62 -0.83 12.93
C PRO A 90 -12.40 -2.19 12.25
N ALA A 91 -11.16 -2.55 11.96
CA ALA A 91 -10.79 -3.82 11.34
C ALA A 91 -10.87 -4.97 12.38
N VAL A 92 -12.08 -5.45 12.64
CA VAL A 92 -12.36 -6.48 13.64
C VAL A 92 -12.69 -7.85 13.05
N GLU A 93 -12.81 -7.92 11.73
CA GLU A 93 -13.16 -9.14 11.01
C GLU A 93 -12.01 -10.17 11.01
N PRO A 94 -12.33 -11.47 10.96
CA PRO A 94 -11.35 -12.51 10.69
C PRO A 94 -10.63 -12.25 9.35
N GLY A 95 -9.43 -12.78 9.22
CA GLY A 95 -8.64 -12.67 8.00
C GLY A 95 -7.54 -11.62 8.09
N ILE A 96 -7.03 -11.18 6.92
CA ILE A 96 -5.85 -10.34 6.88
C ILE A 96 -6.08 -8.95 7.49
N ALA A 97 -7.27 -8.38 7.30
CA ALA A 97 -7.60 -7.07 7.85
C ALA A 97 -7.53 -7.05 9.39
N GLY A 98 -8.16 -8.04 10.05
CA GLY A 98 -8.09 -8.19 11.51
C GLY A 98 -6.69 -8.55 12.01
N GLY A 99 -5.94 -9.34 11.22
CA GLY A 99 -4.56 -9.69 11.54
C GLY A 99 -3.61 -8.49 11.46
N ILE A 100 -3.73 -7.68 10.44
CA ILE A 100 -2.99 -6.41 10.31
C ILE A 100 -3.38 -5.44 11.43
N ALA A 101 -4.66 -5.40 11.80
CA ALA A 101 -5.13 -4.57 12.91
C ALA A 101 -4.44 -4.94 14.23
N ARG A 102 -4.30 -6.23 14.54
CA ARG A 102 -3.55 -6.69 15.73
C ARG A 102 -2.08 -6.27 15.68
N LEU A 103 -1.42 -6.45 14.53
CA LEU A 103 -0.04 -6.05 14.32
C LEU A 103 0.15 -4.53 14.50
N PHE A 104 -0.70 -3.71 13.89
CA PHE A 104 -0.68 -2.26 14.08
C PHE A 104 -0.99 -1.84 15.51
N GLY A 105 -1.85 -2.59 16.22
CA GLY A 105 -2.10 -2.41 17.63
C GLY A 105 -0.84 -2.61 18.48
N LEU A 106 -0.05 -3.65 18.18
CA LEU A 106 1.24 -3.88 18.82
C LEU A 106 2.23 -2.75 18.52
N TRP A 107 2.40 -2.38 17.26
CA TRP A 107 3.28 -1.27 16.89
C TRP A 107 2.89 0.03 17.59
N SER A 108 1.60 0.31 17.69
CA SER A 108 1.11 1.52 18.38
C SER A 108 1.38 1.54 19.87
N ARG A 109 1.55 0.37 20.51
CA ARG A 109 1.83 0.27 21.95
C ARG A 109 3.32 0.29 22.28
N TYR A 110 4.13 -0.30 21.41
CA TYR A 110 5.53 -0.58 21.70
C TYR A 110 6.52 0.29 20.94
N PHE A 111 6.16 0.76 19.74
CA PHE A 111 7.10 1.58 18.97
C PHE A 111 7.11 3.01 19.47
N GLY A 112 8.29 3.58 19.43
CA GLY A 112 8.52 4.96 19.83
C GLY A 112 8.15 5.99 18.75
N ASP A 113 8.52 7.21 19.04
CA ASP A 113 8.40 8.34 18.15
C ASP A 113 9.73 8.66 17.44
N GLN A 114 9.84 9.85 16.88
CA GLN A 114 11.08 10.31 16.21
C GLN A 114 12.29 10.46 17.16
N TRP A 115 12.08 10.37 18.49
CA TRP A 115 13.10 10.59 19.52
C TRP A 115 13.45 9.32 20.28
N SER A 116 12.65 8.26 20.14
CA SER A 116 12.77 7.02 20.89
C SER A 116 12.39 5.83 20.02
N ILE A 117 13.13 4.74 20.13
CA ILE A 117 12.79 3.44 19.50
C ILE A 117 11.60 2.74 20.17
N GLY A 118 11.14 3.27 21.32
CA GLY A 118 10.09 2.63 22.12
C GLY A 118 10.59 1.43 22.94
N ASP A 119 9.65 0.54 23.27
CA ASP A 119 9.88 -0.68 24.04
C ASP A 119 9.99 -1.89 23.11
N TRP A 120 11.17 -2.07 22.52
CA TRP A 120 11.42 -3.17 21.58
C TRP A 120 11.37 -4.54 22.25
N ASP A 121 11.88 -4.68 23.45
CA ASP A 121 11.86 -5.94 24.20
C ASP A 121 10.42 -6.33 24.53
N GLY A 122 9.61 -5.38 24.99
CA GLY A 122 8.20 -5.58 25.24
C GLY A 122 7.43 -5.97 23.96
N TYR A 123 7.78 -5.41 22.81
CA TYR A 123 7.21 -5.81 21.51
C TYR A 123 7.54 -7.26 21.17
N VAL A 124 8.81 -7.65 21.24
CA VAL A 124 9.27 -9.02 20.95
C VAL A 124 8.58 -10.03 21.87
N ASP A 125 8.49 -9.71 23.15
CA ASP A 125 7.82 -10.54 24.16
C ASP A 125 6.30 -10.66 23.95
N ALA A 126 5.66 -9.65 23.35
CA ALA A 126 4.22 -9.66 23.10
C ALA A 126 3.85 -10.51 21.87
N ILE A 127 4.74 -10.64 20.86
CA ILE A 127 4.48 -11.35 19.61
C ILE A 127 3.85 -12.73 19.85
N PRO A 128 4.48 -13.68 20.59
CA PRO A 128 3.94 -15.03 20.74
C PRO A 128 2.67 -15.09 21.59
N ARG A 129 2.33 -14.03 22.30
CA ARG A 129 1.15 -13.97 23.18
C ARG A 129 -0.07 -13.37 22.50
N GLU A 130 0.15 -12.49 21.52
CA GLU A 130 -0.91 -11.67 20.95
C GLU A 130 -1.13 -11.89 19.44
N LEU A 131 -0.19 -12.56 18.78
CA LEU A 131 -0.26 -12.83 17.35
C LEU A 131 -0.27 -14.34 17.08
N ASP A 132 -0.89 -14.73 15.96
CA ASP A 132 -1.03 -16.10 15.50
C ASP A 132 -0.52 -16.27 14.08
N GLY A 133 -0.16 -17.51 13.71
CA GLY A 133 0.09 -17.94 12.34
C GLY A 133 1.02 -17.00 11.56
N TRP A 134 0.54 -16.48 10.44
CA TRP A 134 1.32 -15.60 9.55
C TRP A 134 1.75 -14.28 10.19
N GLN A 135 0.99 -13.79 11.16
CA GLN A 135 1.31 -12.53 11.84
C GLN A 135 2.59 -12.66 12.66
N VAL A 136 2.78 -13.81 13.30
CA VAL A 136 4.03 -14.13 14.00
C VAL A 136 5.20 -14.13 13.02
N ALA A 137 5.03 -14.76 11.84
CA ALA A 137 6.08 -14.80 10.83
C ALA A 137 6.43 -13.39 10.32
N VAL A 138 5.44 -12.53 10.07
CA VAL A 138 5.67 -11.12 9.67
C VAL A 138 6.35 -10.34 10.78
N ALA A 139 5.90 -10.47 12.02
CA ALA A 139 6.48 -9.77 13.17
C ALA A 139 7.90 -10.25 13.45
N GLN A 140 8.16 -11.56 13.36
CA GLN A 140 9.47 -12.15 13.59
C GLN A 140 10.45 -11.97 12.43
N SER A 141 9.99 -11.75 11.20
CA SER A 141 10.88 -11.39 10.10
C SER A 141 11.62 -10.06 10.37
N ALA A 142 11.10 -9.27 11.29
CA ALA A 142 11.76 -8.11 11.86
C ALA A 142 12.73 -8.47 13.01
N GLY A 143 12.80 -9.74 13.41
CA GLY A 143 13.41 -10.20 14.65
C GLY A 143 14.93 -10.16 14.65
N SER A 144 15.45 -9.19 15.35
CA SER A 144 16.83 -9.11 15.84
C SER A 144 16.80 -8.52 17.24
N ALA A 145 17.95 -8.56 17.94
CA ALA A 145 18.10 -7.90 19.25
C ALA A 145 17.79 -6.40 19.21
N GLU A 146 17.69 -5.81 18.01
CA GLU A 146 17.37 -4.42 17.78
C GLU A 146 16.32 -4.30 16.66
N PRO A 147 15.44 -3.27 16.71
CA PRO A 147 14.47 -3.03 15.65
C PRO A 147 15.16 -2.79 14.30
N PRO A 148 14.71 -3.44 13.23
CA PRO A 148 15.22 -3.17 11.88
C PRO A 148 14.91 -1.74 11.46
N GLN A 149 15.67 -1.22 10.50
CA GLN A 149 15.61 0.17 10.09
C GLN A 149 14.18 0.62 9.71
N ASN A 150 13.46 -0.18 8.95
CA ASN A 150 12.10 0.14 8.53
C ASN A 150 11.11 0.31 9.69
N LEU A 151 11.30 -0.39 10.81
CA LEU A 151 10.47 -0.25 12.00
C LEU A 151 10.92 0.90 12.90
N ARG A 152 12.23 1.20 12.96
CA ARG A 152 12.74 2.40 13.63
C ARG A 152 12.25 3.69 12.97
N GLU A 153 12.12 3.66 11.66
CA GLU A 153 11.73 4.79 10.83
C GLU A 153 10.22 4.85 10.57
N TYR A 154 9.43 3.95 11.18
CA TYR A 154 7.97 3.93 11.05
C TYR A 154 7.30 4.73 12.18
N ASP A 155 6.38 5.63 11.83
CA ASP A 155 5.53 6.29 12.83
C ASP A 155 4.30 5.41 13.13
N PRO A 156 4.17 4.88 14.36
CA PRO A 156 3.05 4.00 14.72
C PRO A 156 1.67 4.67 14.62
N GLU A 157 1.59 5.99 14.62
CA GLU A 157 0.35 6.73 14.35
C GLU A 157 -0.23 6.46 12.95
N TRP A 158 0.63 6.02 12.01
CA TRP A 158 0.21 5.59 10.68
C TRP A 158 -0.73 4.37 10.75
N GLY A 159 -0.32 3.35 11.53
CA GLY A 159 -1.16 2.18 11.81
C GLY A 159 -2.48 2.56 12.49
N LYS A 160 -2.45 3.49 13.45
CA LYS A 160 -3.67 4.01 14.11
C LYS A 160 -4.63 4.67 13.12
N ALA A 161 -4.12 5.38 12.12
CA ALA A 161 -4.96 6.00 11.10
C ALA A 161 -5.73 4.96 10.26
N PHE A 162 -5.11 3.80 9.98
CA PHE A 162 -5.80 2.67 9.36
C PHE A 162 -6.85 2.06 10.30
N LEU A 163 -6.48 1.76 11.54
CA LEU A 163 -7.37 1.13 12.52
C LEU A 163 -8.63 1.95 12.78
N SER A 164 -8.50 3.26 12.85
CA SER A 164 -9.62 4.18 13.10
C SER A 164 -10.45 4.50 11.85
N GLY A 165 -10.00 4.08 10.65
CA GLY A 165 -10.58 4.49 9.38
C GLY A 165 -10.27 5.93 8.97
N THR A 166 -9.48 6.67 9.76
CA THR A 166 -9.11 8.07 9.45
C THR A 166 -8.32 8.18 8.15
N PHE A 167 -7.53 7.16 7.85
CA PHE A 167 -6.72 7.11 6.62
C PHE A 167 -7.57 7.32 5.36
N LEU A 168 -8.76 6.71 5.30
CA LEU A 168 -9.66 6.74 4.14
C LEU A 168 -10.88 7.63 4.33
N GLY A 169 -11.07 8.22 5.51
CA GLY A 169 -12.32 8.86 5.91
C GLY A 169 -12.84 9.95 4.96
N SER A 170 -11.94 10.65 4.24
CA SER A 170 -12.31 11.68 3.25
C SER A 170 -12.31 11.18 1.81
N CYS A 171 -11.85 9.94 1.55
CA CYS A 171 -11.62 9.43 0.20
C CYS A 171 -12.23 8.04 -0.01
N PRO A 172 -13.56 7.90 -0.06
CA PRO A 172 -14.20 6.62 -0.35
C PRO A 172 -13.76 6.05 -1.70
N HIS A 173 -13.39 4.77 -1.75
CA HIS A 173 -12.82 4.13 -2.92
C HIS A 173 -13.73 4.20 -4.15
N HIS A 174 -15.05 4.04 -3.98
CA HIS A 174 -15.98 4.13 -5.10
C HIS A 174 -15.94 5.49 -5.78
N ARG A 175 -15.80 6.57 -5.00
CA ARG A 175 -15.68 7.95 -5.53
C ARG A 175 -14.33 8.15 -6.20
N MET A 176 -13.24 7.73 -5.55
CA MET A 176 -11.88 7.87 -6.06
C MET A 176 -11.73 7.14 -7.40
N LEU A 177 -12.12 5.87 -7.47
CA LEU A 177 -11.99 5.06 -8.68
C LEU A 177 -12.88 5.55 -9.83
N GLY A 178 -14.04 6.14 -9.51
CA GLY A 178 -14.90 6.79 -10.51
C GLY A 178 -14.36 8.12 -11.05
N GLN A 179 -13.23 8.62 -10.55
CA GLN A 179 -12.57 9.86 -10.98
C GLN A 179 -11.17 9.64 -11.55
N VAL A 180 -10.79 8.41 -11.80
CA VAL A 180 -9.51 8.07 -12.43
C VAL A 180 -9.41 8.71 -13.81
N LYS A 181 -8.26 9.31 -14.12
CA LYS A 181 -8.03 10.14 -15.32
C LYS A 181 -6.91 9.61 -16.22
N VAL A 182 -6.28 8.53 -15.83
CA VAL A 182 -5.13 7.95 -16.55
C VAL A 182 -5.27 6.44 -16.68
N PRO A 183 -4.60 5.81 -17.65
CA PRO A 183 -4.56 4.35 -17.76
C PRO A 183 -4.09 3.68 -16.48
N VAL A 184 -4.67 2.52 -16.16
CA VAL A 184 -4.38 1.77 -14.95
C VAL A 184 -3.94 0.34 -15.28
N LEU A 185 -2.84 -0.10 -14.65
CA LEU A 185 -2.52 -1.50 -14.46
C LEU A 185 -2.92 -1.90 -13.04
N PHE A 186 -3.76 -2.90 -12.92
CA PHE A 186 -4.11 -3.48 -11.63
C PHE A 186 -3.58 -4.91 -11.56
N THR A 187 -2.58 -5.14 -10.71
CA THR A 187 -2.09 -6.48 -10.42
C THR A 187 -2.75 -7.00 -9.15
N HIS A 188 -3.41 -8.13 -9.23
CA HIS A 188 -4.17 -8.74 -8.14
C HIS A 188 -3.54 -10.09 -7.79
N HIS A 189 -3.08 -10.22 -6.55
CA HIS A 189 -2.26 -11.33 -6.13
C HIS A 189 -2.99 -12.28 -5.20
N PHE A 190 -2.38 -12.61 -4.11
CA PHE A 190 -2.75 -13.53 -3.06
C PHE A 190 -4.22 -13.43 -2.63
N ARG A 191 -4.97 -14.50 -2.88
CA ARG A 191 -6.42 -14.56 -2.64
C ARG A 191 -6.84 -15.83 -1.92
N MET A 192 -5.96 -16.33 -1.03
CA MET A 192 -6.31 -17.51 -0.23
C MET A 192 -7.46 -17.19 0.71
N THR A 193 -8.32 -18.18 0.87
CA THR A 193 -9.35 -18.18 1.90
C THR A 193 -8.93 -19.15 2.99
N ASP A 194 -9.00 -18.72 4.23
CA ASP A 194 -8.79 -19.60 5.38
C ASP A 194 -9.89 -20.66 5.44
N GLU A 195 -9.52 -21.93 5.43
CA GLU A 195 -10.47 -23.03 5.36
C GLU A 195 -11.39 -23.13 6.59
N ALA A 196 -10.91 -22.70 7.76
CA ALA A 196 -11.65 -22.83 9.00
C ALA A 196 -12.66 -21.70 9.20
N SER A 197 -12.29 -20.47 8.83
CA SER A 197 -13.11 -19.27 9.06
C SER A 197 -13.82 -18.76 7.81
N GLY A 198 -13.42 -19.20 6.61
CA GLY A 198 -13.87 -18.65 5.33
C GLY A 198 -13.35 -17.23 5.06
N ALA A 199 -12.43 -16.73 5.90
CA ALA A 199 -11.92 -15.36 5.79
C ALA A 199 -10.93 -15.20 4.65
N LEU A 200 -11.02 -14.08 3.93
CA LEU A 200 -10.04 -13.71 2.91
C LEU A 200 -8.69 -13.40 3.56
N MET A 201 -7.64 -14.09 3.08
CA MET A 201 -6.26 -13.88 3.50
C MET A 201 -5.49 -12.96 2.53
N GLY A 202 -6.17 -12.34 1.57
CA GLY A 202 -5.62 -11.41 0.60
C GLY A 202 -6.04 -9.96 0.86
N ALA A 203 -5.43 -9.03 0.14
CA ALA A 203 -5.73 -7.61 0.28
C ALA A 203 -7.11 -7.23 -0.28
N CYS A 204 -7.54 -7.93 -1.35
CA CYS A 204 -8.75 -7.64 -2.10
C CYS A 204 -9.40 -8.94 -2.60
N ALA A 205 -10.70 -9.10 -2.40
CA ALA A 205 -11.44 -10.22 -2.95
C ALA A 205 -11.71 -10.03 -4.47
N ASP A 206 -11.99 -11.12 -5.19
CA ASP A 206 -12.30 -11.05 -6.62
C ASP A 206 -13.46 -10.09 -6.92
N ALA A 207 -14.55 -10.14 -6.15
CA ALA A 207 -15.69 -9.23 -6.32
C ALA A 207 -15.32 -7.75 -6.08
N GLN A 208 -14.38 -7.48 -5.17
CA GLN A 208 -13.87 -6.12 -4.92
C GLN A 208 -12.98 -5.65 -6.09
N ALA A 209 -12.13 -6.53 -6.63
CA ALA A 209 -11.33 -6.24 -7.80
C ALA A 209 -12.19 -6.00 -9.05
N GLU A 210 -13.19 -6.83 -9.30
CA GLU A 210 -14.16 -6.65 -10.40
C GLU A 210 -14.89 -5.32 -10.28
N ARG A 211 -15.33 -4.96 -9.08
CA ARG A 211 -15.96 -3.66 -8.81
C ARG A 211 -15.01 -2.50 -9.11
N ALA A 212 -13.75 -2.59 -8.71
CA ALA A 212 -12.74 -1.58 -9.01
C ALA A 212 -12.54 -1.41 -10.53
N VAL A 213 -12.39 -2.52 -11.25
CA VAL A 213 -12.26 -2.55 -12.72
C VAL A 213 -13.47 -1.89 -13.37
N ALA A 214 -14.69 -2.21 -12.92
CA ALA A 214 -15.92 -1.63 -13.46
C ALA A 214 -15.99 -0.12 -13.26
N LEU A 215 -15.61 0.38 -12.08
CA LEU A 215 -15.60 1.82 -11.79
C LEU A 215 -14.59 2.59 -12.65
N ILE A 216 -13.37 2.06 -12.82
CA ILE A 216 -12.34 2.68 -13.65
C ILE A 216 -12.78 2.70 -15.13
N ARG A 217 -13.37 1.62 -15.63
CA ARG A 217 -13.95 1.59 -16.98
C ARG A 217 -15.08 2.60 -17.15
N ALA A 218 -15.95 2.71 -16.16
CA ALA A 218 -17.03 3.69 -16.15
C ALA A 218 -16.54 5.14 -16.12
N ALA A 219 -15.35 5.39 -15.54
CA ALA A 219 -14.65 6.67 -15.62
C ALA A 219 -14.05 6.96 -17.01
N GLY A 220 -14.18 6.03 -17.96
CA GLY A 220 -13.67 6.17 -19.33
C GLY A 220 -12.17 5.87 -19.48
N GLN A 221 -11.53 5.23 -18.48
CA GLN A 221 -10.09 4.98 -18.53
C GLN A 221 -9.77 3.52 -18.90
N PRO A 222 -8.72 3.30 -19.71
CA PRO A 222 -8.20 1.96 -19.96
C PRO A 222 -7.70 1.33 -18.65
N ILE A 223 -8.10 0.08 -18.42
CA ILE A 223 -7.59 -0.72 -17.31
C ILE A 223 -7.14 -2.08 -17.81
N THR A 224 -5.89 -2.42 -17.51
CA THR A 224 -5.30 -3.75 -17.67
C THR A 224 -5.34 -4.44 -16.30
N TYR A 225 -6.09 -5.53 -16.20
CA TYR A 225 -6.12 -6.36 -15.01
C TYR A 225 -5.25 -7.59 -15.24
N ARG A 226 -4.25 -7.78 -14.40
CA ARG A 226 -3.37 -8.97 -14.38
C ARG A 226 -3.53 -9.71 -13.05
N SER A 227 -3.89 -10.97 -13.12
CA SER A 227 -4.10 -11.85 -11.97
C SER A 227 -2.90 -12.75 -11.75
N PHE A 228 -2.36 -12.75 -10.54
CA PHE A 228 -1.23 -13.57 -10.10
C PHE A 228 -1.61 -14.35 -8.82
N PRO A 229 -2.61 -15.27 -8.86
CA PRO A 229 -3.19 -15.88 -7.66
C PRO A 229 -2.19 -16.73 -6.85
N GLN A 230 -1.09 -17.16 -7.46
CA GLN A 230 -0.03 -17.96 -6.81
C GLN A 230 1.07 -17.10 -6.19
N MET A 231 1.05 -15.77 -6.44
CA MET A 231 2.01 -14.85 -5.84
C MET A 231 1.50 -14.39 -4.48
N GLY A 232 2.41 -14.15 -3.56
CA GLY A 232 2.11 -13.48 -2.31
C GLY A 232 1.74 -12.01 -2.52
N HIS A 233 1.44 -11.32 -1.43
CA HIS A 233 1.02 -9.91 -1.45
C HIS A 233 2.01 -9.00 -2.17
N SER A 234 3.32 -9.21 -2.03
CA SER A 234 4.36 -8.41 -2.69
C SER A 234 4.94 -9.16 -3.89
N LEU A 235 4.44 -8.88 -5.10
CA LEU A 235 5.01 -9.41 -6.33
C LEU A 235 6.46 -8.95 -6.51
N HIS A 236 6.71 -7.64 -6.31
CA HIS A 236 8.07 -7.09 -6.45
C HIS A 236 9.07 -7.65 -5.41
N GLY A 237 8.59 -8.11 -4.26
CA GLY A 237 9.42 -8.75 -3.23
C GLY A 237 9.66 -10.22 -3.50
N GLN A 238 8.67 -10.94 -4.03
CA GLN A 238 8.72 -12.37 -4.27
C GLN A 238 9.36 -12.71 -5.63
N ASP A 239 9.00 -11.98 -6.68
CA ASP A 239 9.55 -12.12 -8.03
C ASP A 239 9.83 -10.74 -8.64
N PRO A 240 10.96 -10.12 -8.29
CA PRO A 240 11.31 -8.80 -8.79
C PRO A 240 11.50 -8.74 -10.31
N ALA A 241 11.86 -9.86 -10.95
CA ALA A 241 12.03 -9.92 -12.39
C ALA A 241 10.67 -9.84 -13.10
N LEU A 242 9.71 -10.67 -12.70
CA LEU A 242 8.35 -10.65 -13.23
C LEU A 242 7.67 -9.28 -13.00
N TYR A 243 7.90 -8.68 -11.82
CA TYR A 243 7.38 -7.34 -11.54
C TYR A 243 7.98 -6.28 -12.48
N ALA A 244 9.30 -6.26 -12.64
CA ALA A 244 9.97 -5.32 -13.51
C ALA A 244 9.56 -5.47 -14.97
N GLU A 245 9.50 -6.71 -15.48
CA GLU A 245 9.00 -7.03 -16.83
C GLU A 245 7.56 -6.55 -17.02
N THR A 246 6.67 -6.90 -16.06
CA THR A 246 5.26 -6.50 -16.07
C THR A 246 5.09 -4.98 -16.19
N LEU A 247 5.85 -4.20 -15.41
CA LEU A 247 5.78 -2.75 -15.45
C LEU A 247 6.40 -2.19 -16.74
N THR A 248 7.58 -2.69 -17.13
CA THR A 248 8.32 -2.18 -18.29
C THR A 248 7.51 -2.39 -19.58
N GLU A 249 6.98 -3.59 -19.79
CA GLU A 249 6.12 -3.90 -20.94
C GLU A 249 4.89 -3.01 -20.99
N TRP A 250 4.22 -2.86 -19.85
CA TRP A 250 2.96 -2.12 -19.83
C TRP A 250 3.19 -0.62 -19.99
N PHE A 251 4.18 -0.03 -19.30
CA PHE A 251 4.49 1.39 -19.42
C PHE A 251 5.05 1.76 -20.80
N ALA A 252 5.71 0.83 -21.52
CA ALA A 252 6.21 1.07 -22.87
C ALA A 252 5.11 1.51 -23.84
N GLY A 253 3.86 1.08 -23.60
CA GLY A 253 2.70 1.50 -24.38
C GLY A 253 2.32 2.99 -24.24
N PHE A 254 2.90 3.72 -23.29
CA PHE A 254 2.59 5.13 -22.99
C PHE A 254 3.81 6.06 -23.11
N VAL A 255 4.96 5.54 -23.52
CA VAL A 255 6.13 6.34 -23.85
C VAL A 255 5.97 6.81 -25.30
N PRO A 256 6.09 8.12 -25.58
CA PRO A 256 6.00 8.63 -26.95
C PRO A 256 7.11 8.13 -27.86
#